data_3ae821e4d0a65688f75c246db6006d04
#
_entry.id   3ae821e4d0a65688f75c246db6006d04
#
_cell.length_a   1.000
_cell.length_b   1.000
_cell.length_c   1.000
_cell.angle_alpha   90.00
_cell.angle_beta   90.00
_cell.angle_gamma   90.00
#
_symmetry.space_group_name_H-M   'P 1'
#
loop_
_entity.id
_entity.type
_entity.pdbx_description
1 polymer ?
#
loop_
_entity_poly.entity_id
_entity_poly.type
_entity_poly.pdbx_seq_one_letter_code
_entity_poly.pdbx_strand_id
1 'polypeptide(L)'
;MSIKEANQVFEKSHGPFSFATFMLGIRTTLDLSQVEMAKKLGISKAALCEIEKGRTLVSPLAASRYAKKAGFSESAALEACLQDQLRKAKIKKRVRIEDAA
;
A
#
# COMPACT_ATOMS: atom_id res chain seq x y z
N MET A 1 -4.39 -21.76 -0.39
CA MET A 1 -3.97 -20.83 -1.44
C MET A 1 -2.63 -20.21 -1.07
N SER A 2 -1.67 -20.18 -1.97
CA SER A 2 -0.37 -19.56 -1.73
C SER A 2 -0.50 -18.03 -1.76
N ILE A 3 0.49 -17.33 -1.21
CA ILE A 3 0.52 -15.86 -1.24
C ILE A 3 0.52 -15.37 -2.69
N LYS A 4 1.25 -16.04 -3.56
CA LYS A 4 1.31 -15.70 -4.99
C LYS A 4 -0.06 -15.85 -5.67
N GLU A 5 -0.76 -16.93 -5.37
CA GLU A 5 -2.11 -17.18 -5.92
C GLU A 5 -3.10 -16.16 -5.40
N ALA A 6 -3.03 -15.82 -4.10
CA ALA A 6 -3.89 -14.81 -3.51
C ALA A 6 -3.66 -13.44 -4.17
N ASN A 7 -2.41 -13.06 -4.40
CA ASN A 7 -2.08 -11.80 -5.09
C ASN A 7 -2.61 -11.77 -6.52
N GLN A 8 -2.49 -12.88 -7.26
CA GLN A 8 -3.01 -12.97 -8.62
C GLN A 8 -4.53 -12.84 -8.67
N VAL A 9 -5.23 -13.50 -7.75
CA VAL A 9 -6.69 -13.40 -7.64
C VAL A 9 -7.09 -11.96 -7.31
N PHE A 10 -6.38 -11.34 -6.36
CA PHE A 10 -6.63 -9.97 -5.95
C PHE A 10 -6.45 -9.00 -7.12
N GLU A 11 -5.36 -9.12 -7.87
CA GLU A 11 -5.09 -8.28 -9.04
C GLU A 11 -6.18 -8.40 -10.10
N LYS A 12 -6.67 -9.60 -10.36
CA LYS A 12 -7.75 -9.84 -11.32
C LYS A 12 -9.07 -9.19 -10.88
N SER A 13 -9.36 -9.25 -9.58
CA SER A 13 -10.63 -8.75 -9.03
C SER A 13 -10.64 -7.24 -8.82
N HIS A 14 -9.48 -6.64 -8.48
CA HIS A 14 -9.38 -5.24 -8.06
C HIS A 14 -8.43 -4.40 -8.92
N GLY A 15 -7.91 -4.98 -10.00
CA GLY A 15 -6.91 -4.35 -10.84
C GLY A 15 -5.49 -4.59 -10.33
N PRO A 16 -4.48 -3.91 -10.91
CA PRO A 16 -3.08 -4.08 -10.51
C PRO A 16 -2.86 -3.75 -9.03
N PHE A 17 -1.97 -4.51 -8.38
CA PHE A 17 -1.62 -4.27 -6.98
C PHE A 17 -1.02 -2.87 -6.84
N SER A 18 -1.63 -2.03 -6.01
CA SER A 18 -1.26 -0.63 -5.81
C SER A 18 -1.12 -0.34 -4.32
N PHE A 19 -0.55 0.81 -3.99
CA PHE A 19 -0.49 1.24 -2.59
C PHE A 19 -1.90 1.42 -2.00
N ALA A 20 -2.84 1.92 -2.81
CA ALA A 20 -4.25 2.05 -2.40
C ALA A 20 -4.82 0.70 -1.96
N THR A 21 -4.66 -0.30 -2.80
CA THR A 21 -5.15 -1.66 -2.55
C THR A 21 -4.43 -2.29 -1.37
N PHE A 22 -3.12 -2.09 -1.27
CA PHE A 22 -2.31 -2.55 -0.16
C PHE A 22 -2.79 -1.96 1.17
N MET A 23 -2.99 -0.65 1.22
CA MET A 23 -3.45 0.04 2.43
C MET A 23 -4.84 -0.41 2.85
N LEU A 24 -5.74 -0.53 1.87
CA LEU A 24 -7.10 -1.03 2.12
C LEU A 24 -7.08 -2.46 2.67
N GLY A 25 -6.23 -3.32 2.10
CA GLY A 25 -6.07 -4.69 2.56
C GLY A 25 -5.55 -4.78 3.99
N ILE A 26 -4.56 -3.96 4.34
CA ILE A 26 -4.04 -3.90 5.72
C ILE A 26 -5.15 -3.45 6.68
N ARG A 27 -5.87 -2.38 6.34
CA ARG A 27 -6.95 -1.87 7.20
C ARG A 27 -8.04 -2.91 7.42
N THR A 28 -8.45 -3.57 6.34
CA THR A 28 -9.47 -4.62 6.40
C THR A 28 -9.01 -5.81 7.26
N THR A 29 -7.76 -6.24 7.08
CA THR A 29 -7.18 -7.32 7.86
C THR A 29 -7.13 -7.00 9.35
N LEU A 30 -6.82 -5.75 9.70
CA LEU A 30 -6.78 -5.30 11.09
C LEU A 30 -8.17 -4.98 11.65
N ASP A 31 -9.21 -5.08 10.82
CA ASP A 31 -10.60 -4.78 11.19
C ASP A 31 -10.75 -3.37 11.76
N LEU A 32 -10.12 -2.39 11.11
CA LEU A 32 -10.15 -1.00 11.53
C LEU A 32 -11.05 -0.17 10.62
N SER A 33 -11.74 0.82 11.20
CA SER A 33 -12.42 1.84 10.43
C SER A 33 -11.40 2.79 9.80
N GLN A 34 -11.84 3.61 8.84
CA GLN A 34 -10.95 4.63 8.26
C GLN A 34 -10.49 5.63 9.33
N VAL A 35 -11.37 6.00 10.25
CA VAL A 35 -11.02 6.92 11.34
C VAL A 35 -9.93 6.32 12.23
N GLU A 36 -10.09 5.05 12.62
CA GLU A 36 -9.13 4.35 13.46
C GLU A 36 -7.78 4.20 12.77
N MET A 37 -7.80 3.81 11.50
CA MET A 37 -6.56 3.65 10.73
C MET A 37 -5.85 4.98 10.51
N ALA A 38 -6.58 6.04 10.16
CA ALA A 38 -6.02 7.38 9.99
C ALA A 38 -5.33 7.85 11.27
N LYS A 39 -5.97 7.65 12.41
CA LYS A 39 -5.41 7.99 13.71
C LYS A 39 -4.11 7.22 13.96
N LYS A 40 -4.10 5.95 13.63
CA LYS A 40 -2.92 5.09 13.78
C LYS A 40 -1.75 5.57 12.92
N LEU A 41 -2.07 6.02 11.70
CA LEU A 41 -1.07 6.54 10.75
C LEU A 41 -0.65 7.98 11.04
N GLY A 42 -1.38 8.69 11.89
CA GLY A 42 -1.12 10.10 12.19
C GLY A 42 -1.54 11.04 11.06
N ILE A 43 -2.57 10.68 10.31
CA ILE A 43 -3.10 11.49 9.19
C ILE A 43 -4.61 11.69 9.38
N SER A 44 -5.19 12.59 8.58
CA SER A 44 -6.63 12.82 8.62
C SER A 44 -7.38 11.67 7.91
N LYS A 45 -8.64 11.48 8.27
CA LYS A 45 -9.51 10.53 7.57
C LYS A 45 -9.59 10.87 6.08
N ALA A 46 -9.68 12.16 5.74
CA ALA A 46 -9.74 12.61 4.35
C ALA A 46 -8.48 12.21 3.58
N ALA A 47 -7.31 12.37 4.19
CA ALA A 47 -6.04 11.96 3.58
C ALA A 47 -6.00 10.46 3.33
N LEU A 48 -6.42 9.65 4.31
CA LEU A 48 -6.49 8.20 4.15
C LEU A 48 -7.47 7.80 3.03
N CYS A 49 -8.62 8.47 2.98
CA CYS A 49 -9.61 8.22 1.95
C CYS A 49 -9.03 8.43 0.55
N GLU A 50 -8.28 9.52 0.36
CA GLU A 50 -7.62 9.81 -0.91
C GLU A 50 -6.57 8.75 -1.27
N ILE A 51 -5.81 8.27 -0.28
CA ILE A 51 -4.84 7.18 -0.48
C ILE A 51 -5.56 5.91 -0.91
N GLU A 52 -6.63 5.53 -0.22
CA GLU A 52 -7.36 4.29 -0.50
C GLU A 52 -8.08 4.32 -1.85
N LYS A 53 -8.38 5.52 -2.35
CA LYS A 53 -8.98 5.69 -3.68
C LYS A 53 -7.93 5.79 -4.80
N GLY A 54 -6.65 5.78 -4.44
CA GLY A 54 -5.57 5.87 -5.40
C GLY A 54 -5.39 7.27 -6.01
N ARG A 55 -5.93 8.29 -5.36
CA ARG A 55 -5.84 9.68 -5.85
C ARG A 55 -4.56 10.38 -5.41
N THR A 56 -3.89 9.86 -4.38
CA THR A 56 -2.64 10.41 -3.87
C THR A 56 -1.51 9.45 -4.13
N LEU A 57 -0.43 9.95 -4.72
CA LEU A 57 0.79 9.17 -4.90
C LEU A 57 1.61 9.31 -3.62
N VAL A 58 1.73 8.21 -2.86
CA VAL A 58 2.44 8.20 -1.58
C VAL A 58 3.94 8.17 -1.82
N SER A 59 4.70 9.00 -1.11
CA SER A 59 6.16 8.99 -1.22
C SER A 59 6.76 7.80 -0.48
N PRO A 60 7.98 7.36 -0.85
CA PRO A 60 8.67 6.28 -0.12
C PRO A 60 8.84 6.60 1.36
N LEU A 61 9.15 7.85 1.71
CA LEU A 61 9.31 8.25 3.10
C LEU A 61 8.00 8.12 3.87
N ALA A 62 6.89 8.54 3.28
CA ALA A 62 5.56 8.40 3.89
C ALA A 62 5.17 6.94 4.05
N ALA A 63 5.41 6.11 3.02
CA ALA A 63 5.13 4.68 3.07
C ALA A 63 5.89 4.01 4.22
N SER A 64 7.17 4.34 4.37
CA SER A 64 8.01 3.83 5.45
C SER A 64 7.46 4.24 6.83
N ARG A 65 7.10 5.51 6.98
CA ARG A 65 6.53 6.04 8.23
C ARG A 65 5.21 5.35 8.60
N TYR A 66 4.33 5.16 7.62
CA TYR A 66 3.04 4.51 7.85
C TYR A 66 3.25 3.06 8.30
N ALA A 67 4.17 2.35 7.66
CA ALA A 67 4.49 0.97 8.03
C ALA A 67 4.94 0.87 9.48
N LYS A 68 5.84 1.76 9.89
CA LYS A 68 6.34 1.79 11.28
C LYS A 68 5.25 2.15 12.29
N LYS A 69 4.40 3.12 11.97
CA LYS A 69 3.33 3.57 12.87
C LYS A 69 2.23 2.53 13.03
N ALA A 70 1.86 1.85 11.94
CA ALA A 70 0.76 0.89 11.97
C ALA A 70 1.22 -0.56 12.16
N GLY A 71 2.54 -0.81 12.13
CA GLY A 71 3.09 -2.13 12.39
C GLY A 71 2.98 -3.12 11.23
N PHE A 72 2.99 -2.63 10.00
CA PHE A 72 3.00 -3.53 8.84
C PHE A 72 4.37 -3.52 8.13
N SER A 73 4.54 -4.39 7.15
CA SER A 73 5.83 -4.57 6.45
C SER A 73 6.26 -3.31 5.71
N GLU A 74 7.40 -2.75 6.09
CA GLU A 74 8.01 -1.62 5.41
C GLU A 74 8.38 -1.98 3.96
N SER A 75 8.98 -3.16 3.75
CA SER A 75 9.37 -3.62 2.42
C SER A 75 8.16 -3.75 1.49
N ALA A 76 7.06 -4.33 1.98
CA ALA A 76 5.84 -4.45 1.19
C ALA A 76 5.24 -3.09 0.86
N ALA A 77 5.24 -2.17 1.83
CA ALA A 77 4.75 -0.81 1.63
C ALA A 77 5.58 -0.07 0.57
N LEU A 78 6.90 -0.20 0.63
CA LEU A 78 7.81 0.43 -0.33
C LEU A 78 7.64 -0.17 -1.73
N GLU A 79 7.49 -1.49 -1.83
CA GLU A 79 7.24 -2.14 -3.13
C GLU A 79 5.97 -1.59 -3.78
N ALA A 80 4.87 -1.51 -3.02
CA ALA A 80 3.60 -1.01 -3.53
C ALA A 80 3.71 0.46 -3.96
N CYS A 81 4.36 1.27 -3.14
CA CYS A 81 4.59 2.69 -3.38
C CYS A 81 5.40 2.92 -4.68
N LEU A 82 6.52 2.24 -4.80
CA LEU A 82 7.40 2.39 -5.97
C LEU A 82 6.79 1.79 -7.23
N GLN A 83 6.03 0.70 -7.08
CA GLN A 83 5.31 0.10 -8.20
C GLN A 83 4.29 1.07 -8.78
N ASP A 84 3.59 1.83 -7.92
CA ASP A 84 2.66 2.88 -8.37
C ASP A 84 3.38 3.95 -9.19
N GLN A 85 4.57 4.36 -8.75
CA GLN A 85 5.35 5.37 -9.45
C GLN A 85 5.77 4.89 -10.84
N LEU A 86 6.19 3.64 -10.95
CA LEU A 86 6.54 3.04 -12.24
C LEU A 86 5.33 2.94 -13.16
N ARG A 87 4.19 2.52 -12.60
CA ARG A 87 2.94 2.42 -13.37
C ARG A 87 2.51 3.78 -13.89
N LYS A 88 2.58 4.81 -13.06
CA LYS A 88 2.25 6.17 -13.47
C LYS A 88 3.16 6.67 -14.59
N ALA A 89 4.43 6.29 -14.55
CA ALA A 89 5.41 6.62 -15.57
C ALA A 89 5.30 5.73 -16.82
N LYS A 90 4.36 4.78 -16.82
CA LYS A 90 4.15 3.80 -17.91
C LYS A 90 5.38 2.91 -18.14
N ILE A 91 6.13 2.66 -17.07
CA ILE A 91 7.27 1.74 -17.09
C ILE A 91 6.78 0.37 -16.64
N LYS A 92 6.85 -0.61 -17.55
CA LYS A 92 6.36 -1.97 -17.30
C LYS A 92 7.43 -2.83 -16.65
N LYS A 93 7.81 -2.48 -15.41
CA LYS A 93 8.80 -3.20 -14.62
C LYS A 93 8.23 -3.50 -13.25
N ARG A 94 8.66 -4.58 -12.64
CA ARG A 94 8.26 -4.95 -11.29
C ARG A 94 9.35 -4.56 -10.30
N VAL A 95 8.94 -3.91 -9.22
CA VAL A 95 9.84 -3.51 -8.14
C VAL A 95 9.95 -4.63 -7.12
N ARG A 96 11.16 -4.89 -6.65
CA ARG A 96 11.44 -5.75 -5.48
C ARG A 96 12.30 -4.96 -4.52
N ILE A 97 11.97 -5.07 -3.23
CA ILE A 97 12.72 -4.41 -2.16
C ILE A 97 13.41 -5.48 -1.33
N GLU A 98 14.71 -5.32 -1.16
CA GLU A 98 15.53 -6.18 -0.31
C GLU A 98 16.25 -5.30 0.70
N ASP A 99 16.50 -5.84 1.90
CA ASP A 99 17.22 -5.10 2.92
C ASP A 99 18.66 -4.85 2.45
N ALA A 100 19.16 -3.64 2.67
CA ALA A 100 20.55 -3.32 2.39
C ALA A 100 21.46 -4.06 3.37
N ALA A 101 22.56 -4.57 2.88
CA ALA A 101 23.53 -5.31 3.69
C ALA A 101 24.25 -4.39 4.68
#